data_ac8ad2b3dfccdc5887a976e9772c0336
#
_entry.id   ac8ad2b3dfccdc5887a976e9772c0336
#
_cell.length_a   1.000
_cell.length_b   1.000
_cell.length_c   1.000
_cell.angle_alpha   90.00
_cell.angle_beta   90.00
_cell.angle_gamma   90.00
#
_symmetry.space_group_name_H-M   'P 1'
#
loop_
_entity.id
_entity.type
_entity.pdbx_description
1 polymer ?
#
loop_
_entity_poly.entity_id
_entity_poly.type
_entity_poly.pdbx_seq_one_letter_code
_entity_poly.pdbx_strand_id
1 'polypeptide(L)'
;MRRYGAGVATAAALTLLALAGCGTSPGPGDEGGGDTGEPTPAARDKGPACAGEDPGATVHVLRGGGFKLPGGGGVQYADATADGTRRTATLRDGATYASGQEEWKVAPGAEVTVSGHAYAVRQVCAHRVVLEPESAEDRAALATEPASLEPRQGAADDALCFTTGPAVRKAAAQGFPAKGDTLALLANGGVQRFPTGLSVTVAYVHPDTGTAGLDANCATVPVAGYEDVRTGDTVEFAGVEFEVATLTDKAVRLTRTTD
;
A
#
# COMPACT_ATOMS: atom_id res chain seq x y z
N MET A 1 -50.39 28.38 11.56
CA MET A 1 -50.41 29.37 10.44
C MET A 1 -49.81 28.71 9.23
N ARG A 2 -50.60 28.56 8.19
CA ARG A 2 -50.23 28.01 6.90
C ARG A 2 -49.36 28.98 6.08
N ARG A 3 -48.37 28.53 5.34
CA ARG A 3 -48.09 29.07 3.98
C ARG A 3 -47.44 27.97 3.11
N TYR A 4 -48.18 27.59 2.10
CA TYR A 4 -47.79 26.83 0.91
C TYR A 4 -47.00 27.76 -0.02
N GLY A 5 -46.03 27.21 -0.74
CA GLY A 5 -45.35 27.87 -1.87
C GLY A 5 -45.05 26.82 -2.94
N ALA A 6 -45.84 26.89 -4.01
CA ALA A 6 -45.73 26.12 -5.24
C ALA A 6 -44.44 26.49 -6.01
N GLY A 7 -43.70 25.59 -6.63
CA GLY A 7 -43.93 25.04 -7.96
C GLY A 7 -43.13 25.80 -9.01
N VAL A 8 -42.12 25.18 -9.64
CA VAL A 8 -41.78 25.39 -11.05
C VAL A 8 -41.17 24.10 -11.58
N ALA A 9 -41.88 23.46 -12.51
CA ALA A 9 -41.39 22.44 -13.39
C ALA A 9 -40.73 23.10 -14.60
N THR A 10 -39.54 22.67 -14.98
CA THR A 10 -38.92 23.01 -16.25
C THR A 10 -38.57 21.72 -16.98
N ALA A 11 -39.30 21.46 -18.06
CA ALA A 11 -38.99 20.46 -19.06
C ALA A 11 -37.98 21.03 -20.04
N ALA A 12 -36.99 20.27 -20.45
CA ALA A 12 -36.14 20.54 -21.61
C ALA A 12 -35.69 19.26 -22.27
N ALA A 13 -36.31 18.98 -23.33
CA ALA A 13 -35.98 18.64 -24.71
C ALA A 13 -34.77 17.72 -24.95
N LEU A 14 -35.12 16.51 -25.42
CA LEU A 14 -34.25 15.59 -26.17
C LEU A 14 -33.87 16.20 -27.53
N THR A 15 -32.61 16.17 -27.89
CA THR A 15 -32.14 16.28 -29.28
C THR A 15 -31.34 15.00 -29.63
N LEU A 16 -31.98 14.14 -30.42
CA LEU A 16 -31.35 13.04 -31.14
C LEU A 16 -30.64 13.63 -32.38
N LEU A 17 -29.34 13.37 -32.49
CA LEU A 17 -28.61 13.52 -33.77
C LEU A 17 -28.13 12.14 -34.20
N ALA A 18 -28.83 11.60 -35.19
CA ALA A 18 -28.38 10.45 -35.96
C ALA A 18 -27.45 10.96 -37.07
N LEU A 19 -26.24 10.42 -37.15
CA LEU A 19 -25.38 10.53 -38.32
C LEU A 19 -25.05 9.13 -38.81
N ALA A 20 -25.76 8.71 -39.82
CA ALA A 20 -25.42 7.57 -40.65
C ALA A 20 -24.31 8.01 -41.61
N GLY A 21 -23.23 7.23 -41.65
CA GLY A 21 -22.15 7.35 -42.62
C GLY A 21 -21.71 5.97 -43.07
N CYS A 22 -22.38 5.41 -44.08
CA CYS A 22 -21.88 4.27 -44.84
C CYS A 22 -20.78 4.74 -45.78
N GLY A 23 -19.66 4.05 -45.77
CA GLY A 23 -18.59 4.20 -46.74
C GLY A 23 -17.82 2.87 -46.85
N THR A 24 -18.37 1.95 -47.65
CA THR A 24 -17.69 0.74 -48.09
C THR A 24 -16.83 1.02 -49.31
N SER A 25 -15.56 0.68 -49.29
CA SER A 25 -14.77 0.36 -50.46
C SER A 25 -13.77 -0.75 -50.13
N PRO A 26 -13.80 -1.90 -50.80
CA PRO A 26 -12.81 -2.95 -50.64
C PRO A 26 -11.61 -2.66 -51.54
N GLY A 27 -10.45 -2.40 -50.93
CA GLY A 27 -9.17 -2.48 -51.63
C GLY A 27 -8.47 -3.80 -51.26
N PRO A 28 -7.84 -4.47 -52.19
CA PRO A 28 -7.14 -5.74 -51.90
C PRO A 28 -5.74 -5.52 -51.43
N GLY A 29 -5.38 -6.23 -50.34
CA GLY A 29 -4.00 -6.62 -50.03
C GLY A 29 -3.19 -5.65 -49.23
N ASP A 30 -3.18 -5.87 -47.92
CA ASP A 30 -1.95 -5.78 -47.17
C ASP A 30 -2.08 -6.74 -45.96
N GLU A 31 -1.31 -7.82 -46.01
CA GLU A 31 -1.13 -8.72 -44.89
C GLU A 31 -0.29 -8.02 -43.83
N GLY A 32 -0.89 -7.02 -43.15
CA GLY A 32 -0.37 -6.45 -41.93
C GLY A 32 -0.65 -7.41 -40.79
N GLY A 33 0.36 -8.22 -40.41
CA GLY A 33 0.34 -9.01 -39.19
C GLY A 33 -0.06 -8.11 -38.04
N GLY A 34 -1.29 -8.29 -37.56
CA GLY A 34 -1.74 -7.75 -36.29
C GLY A 34 -0.87 -8.34 -35.22
N ASP A 35 0.14 -7.61 -34.80
CA ASP A 35 0.85 -7.81 -33.56
C ASP A 35 -0.19 -7.65 -32.45
N THR A 36 -0.84 -8.77 -32.12
CA THR A 36 -1.58 -8.89 -30.87
C THR A 36 -0.52 -8.92 -29.79
N GLY A 37 0.12 -7.76 -29.55
CA GLY A 37 1.07 -7.58 -28.49
C GLY A 37 0.41 -7.99 -27.19
N GLU A 38 0.66 -9.22 -26.81
CA GLU A 38 0.44 -9.71 -25.46
C GLU A 38 1.08 -8.66 -24.54
N PRO A 39 0.35 -8.06 -23.59
CA PRO A 39 0.90 -7.00 -22.76
C PRO A 39 2.18 -7.50 -22.15
N THR A 40 3.30 -6.95 -22.58
CA THR A 40 4.63 -7.30 -22.05
C THR A 40 4.54 -7.11 -20.54
N PRO A 41 4.81 -8.14 -19.74
CA PRO A 41 4.80 -8.01 -18.28
C PRO A 41 5.62 -6.78 -17.92
N ALA A 42 5.06 -5.88 -17.11
CA ALA A 42 5.73 -4.67 -16.68
C ALA A 42 7.16 -5.03 -16.28
N ALA A 43 8.15 -4.32 -16.84
CA ALA A 43 9.55 -4.65 -16.61
C ALA A 43 9.77 -4.64 -15.10
N ARG A 44 10.12 -5.80 -14.53
CA ARG A 44 10.40 -5.90 -13.09
C ARG A 44 11.49 -4.92 -12.73
N ASP A 45 11.33 -4.30 -11.58
CA ASP A 45 12.39 -3.54 -10.91
C ASP A 45 13.72 -4.29 -10.99
N LYS A 46 14.70 -3.70 -11.66
CA LYS A 46 16.05 -4.28 -11.78
C LYS A 46 16.92 -3.64 -10.71
N GLY A 47 17.24 -4.39 -9.67
CA GLY A 47 18.12 -3.88 -8.61
C GLY A 47 17.99 -4.70 -7.33
N PRO A 48 18.77 -4.36 -6.30
CA PRO A 48 18.63 -4.99 -4.99
C PRO A 48 17.22 -4.73 -4.43
N ALA A 49 16.70 -5.68 -3.65
CA ALA A 49 15.38 -5.56 -3.02
C ALA A 49 15.28 -4.31 -2.14
N CYS A 50 16.39 -3.91 -1.51
CA CYS A 50 16.52 -2.70 -0.69
C CYS A 50 17.80 -1.94 -1.02
N ALA A 51 17.78 -0.62 -0.84
CA ALA A 51 18.94 0.27 -0.80
C ALA A 51 18.93 1.04 0.52
N GLY A 52 20.11 1.23 1.14
CA GLY A 52 20.25 1.79 2.49
C GLY A 52 20.09 0.73 3.58
N GLU A 53 20.05 1.17 4.84
CA GLU A 53 20.02 0.32 6.03
C GLU A 53 18.89 0.75 6.97
N ASP A 54 18.27 -0.21 7.63
CA ASP A 54 17.30 0.04 8.70
C ASP A 54 18.04 0.00 10.05
N PRO A 55 18.19 1.14 10.75
CA PRO A 55 18.87 1.20 12.04
C PRO A 55 18.02 0.62 13.21
N GLY A 56 16.77 0.19 12.94
CA GLY A 56 15.81 -0.19 13.95
C GLY A 56 15.13 1.00 14.64
N ALA A 57 14.09 0.76 15.39
CA ALA A 57 13.27 1.80 16.06
C ALA A 57 12.79 2.94 15.12
N THR A 58 12.50 2.59 13.88
CA THR A 58 12.13 3.45 12.77
C THR A 58 10.68 3.24 12.36
N VAL A 59 10.18 4.13 11.50
CA VAL A 59 8.86 4.01 10.86
C VAL A 59 9.01 3.26 9.56
N HIS A 60 8.26 2.17 9.39
CA HIS A 60 8.12 1.47 8.12
C HIS A 60 6.84 1.94 7.43
N VAL A 61 6.99 2.65 6.32
CA VAL A 61 5.87 3.01 5.45
C VAL A 61 5.81 1.96 4.35
N LEU A 62 4.74 1.18 4.34
CA LEU A 62 4.62 0.05 3.42
C LEU A 62 4.10 0.51 2.06
N ARG A 63 4.48 -0.19 0.99
CA ARG A 63 4.09 0.15 -0.38
C ARG A 63 2.58 0.13 -0.55
N GLY A 64 2.05 1.14 -1.27
CA GLY A 64 0.62 1.31 -1.51
C GLY A 64 -0.19 1.74 -0.29
N GLY A 65 0.48 1.97 0.85
CA GLY A 65 -0.17 2.34 2.09
C GLY A 65 0.41 3.58 2.74
N GLY A 66 -0.17 3.95 3.88
CA GLY A 66 0.21 5.12 4.64
C GLY A 66 0.45 4.82 6.11
N PHE A 67 1.19 5.71 6.73
CA PHE A 67 1.50 5.68 8.16
C PHE A 67 1.12 7.02 8.79
N LYS A 68 0.42 6.98 9.93
CA LYS A 68 0.15 8.18 10.74
C LYS A 68 1.39 8.53 11.55
N LEU A 69 1.86 9.75 11.41
CA LEU A 69 3.03 10.27 12.14
C LEU A 69 2.60 11.06 13.36
N PRO A 70 3.48 11.22 14.37
CA PRO A 70 3.25 12.13 15.49
C PRO A 70 2.96 13.56 15.01
N GLY A 71 2.21 14.32 15.78
CA GLY A 71 1.87 15.70 15.43
C GLY A 71 0.68 15.85 14.48
N GLY A 72 0.01 14.73 14.11
CA GLY A 72 -1.23 14.75 13.32
C GLY A 72 -1.03 14.69 11.81
N GLY A 73 0.16 14.43 11.35
CA GLY A 73 0.47 14.20 9.92
C GLY A 73 0.45 12.75 9.54
N GLY A 74 0.93 12.49 8.32
CA GLY A 74 1.10 11.14 7.81
C GLY A 74 1.91 11.14 6.53
N VAL A 75 2.30 9.96 6.08
CA VAL A 75 3.05 9.77 4.86
C VAL A 75 2.59 8.49 4.17
N GLN A 76 2.53 8.49 2.85
CA GLN A 76 2.24 7.32 2.04
C GLN A 76 3.46 6.95 1.19
N TYR A 77 3.65 5.66 0.97
CA TYR A 77 4.59 5.14 -0.02
C TYR A 77 3.82 4.79 -1.30
N ALA A 78 3.81 5.75 -2.25
CA ALA A 78 3.00 5.65 -3.44
C ALA A 78 3.62 4.73 -4.51
N ASP A 79 4.93 4.82 -4.75
CA ASP A 79 5.61 4.06 -5.81
C ASP A 79 7.11 3.89 -5.56
N ALA A 80 7.70 2.87 -6.19
CA ALA A 80 9.12 2.58 -6.18
C ALA A 80 9.66 2.39 -7.59
N THR A 81 10.88 2.86 -7.81
CA THR A 81 11.63 2.58 -9.04
C THR A 81 13.06 2.16 -8.74
N ALA A 82 13.59 1.22 -9.53
CA ALA A 82 14.98 0.83 -9.47
C ALA A 82 15.57 0.77 -10.89
N ASP A 83 16.78 1.32 -11.05
CA ASP A 83 17.51 1.36 -12.33
C ASP A 83 18.67 0.33 -12.42
N GLY A 84 18.72 -0.60 -11.48
CA GLY A 84 19.80 -1.60 -11.33
C GLY A 84 20.91 -1.19 -10.37
N THR A 85 21.05 0.10 -10.08
CA THR A 85 22.09 0.65 -9.16
C THR A 85 21.47 1.45 -8.02
N ARG A 86 20.39 2.14 -8.28
CA ARG A 86 19.71 3.03 -7.33
C ARG A 86 18.26 2.61 -7.19
N ARG A 87 17.77 2.75 -5.98
CA ARG A 87 16.35 2.62 -5.68
C ARG A 87 15.82 3.95 -5.16
N THR A 88 14.69 4.39 -5.71
CA THR A 88 13.99 5.59 -5.27
C THR A 88 12.54 5.26 -4.95
N ALA A 89 11.95 6.04 -4.07
CA ALA A 89 10.54 5.97 -3.72
C ALA A 89 9.86 7.30 -4.03
N THR A 90 8.57 7.24 -4.33
CA THR A 90 7.68 8.39 -4.30
C THR A 90 6.90 8.32 -3.00
N LEU A 91 7.14 9.28 -2.12
CA LEU A 91 6.36 9.51 -0.91
C LEU A 91 5.31 10.59 -1.18
N ARG A 92 4.19 10.52 -0.47
CA ARG A 92 3.10 11.49 -0.56
C ARG A 92 2.68 11.93 0.84
N ASP A 93 2.39 13.24 1.00
CA ASP A 93 1.89 13.78 2.26
C ASP A 93 0.53 13.19 2.63
N GLY A 94 0.31 12.98 3.94
CA GLY A 94 -0.92 12.41 4.50
C GLY A 94 -0.92 10.87 4.55
N ALA A 95 -1.59 10.31 5.56
CA ALA A 95 -1.70 8.86 5.76
C ALA A 95 -2.72 8.18 4.83
N THR A 96 -3.59 8.95 4.16
CA THR A 96 -4.59 8.49 3.20
C THR A 96 -4.55 9.35 1.96
N TYR A 97 -4.87 8.75 0.81
CA TYR A 97 -4.89 9.47 -0.45
C TYR A 97 -5.92 10.60 -0.49
N ALA A 98 -5.47 11.77 -0.94
CA ALA A 98 -6.33 12.87 -1.34
C ALA A 98 -5.72 13.56 -2.59
N SER A 99 -6.55 14.13 -3.44
CA SER A 99 -6.05 14.85 -4.63
C SER A 99 -5.27 16.10 -4.23
N GLY A 100 -4.16 16.37 -4.93
CA GLY A 100 -3.36 17.58 -4.73
C GLY A 100 -2.41 17.51 -3.54
N GLN A 101 -2.19 16.34 -2.96
CA GLN A 101 -1.15 16.13 -1.95
C GLN A 101 0.25 16.37 -2.55
N GLU A 102 1.17 16.88 -1.74
CA GLU A 102 2.56 17.02 -2.10
C GLU A 102 3.22 15.64 -2.27
N GLU A 103 4.10 15.53 -3.24
CA GLU A 103 4.86 14.30 -3.52
C GLU A 103 6.36 14.58 -3.51
N TRP A 104 7.12 13.65 -2.93
CA TRP A 104 8.58 13.71 -2.88
C TRP A 104 9.18 12.45 -3.51
N LYS A 105 10.09 12.64 -4.46
CA LYS A 105 10.93 11.55 -4.95
C LYS A 105 12.19 11.47 -4.11
N VAL A 106 12.35 10.37 -3.38
CA VAL A 106 13.40 10.20 -2.38
C VAL A 106 14.29 9.00 -2.65
N ALA A 107 15.50 9.05 -2.11
CA ALA A 107 16.46 7.94 -2.05
C ALA A 107 17.01 7.86 -0.63
N PRO A 108 17.72 6.79 -0.24
CA PRO A 108 18.41 6.73 1.04
C PRO A 108 19.34 7.93 1.24
N GLY A 109 19.28 8.55 2.42
CA GLY A 109 20.00 9.77 2.79
C GLY A 109 19.26 11.07 2.46
N ALA A 110 18.08 11.02 1.81
CA ALA A 110 17.24 12.19 1.65
C ALA A 110 16.53 12.54 2.96
N GLU A 111 16.10 13.80 3.09
CA GLU A 111 15.26 14.28 4.18
C GLU A 111 13.89 14.65 3.62
N VAL A 112 12.84 14.41 4.39
CA VAL A 112 11.47 14.86 4.12
C VAL A 112 10.90 15.55 5.34
N THR A 113 10.10 16.59 5.11
CA THR A 113 9.38 17.27 6.18
C THR A 113 7.90 17.01 6.01
N VAL A 114 7.29 16.36 7.00
CA VAL A 114 5.86 16.04 7.02
C VAL A 114 5.23 16.74 8.21
N SER A 115 4.22 17.57 7.97
CA SER A 115 3.53 18.35 9.02
C SER A 115 4.47 19.14 9.94
N GLY A 116 5.60 19.62 9.41
CA GLY A 116 6.59 20.39 10.17
C GLY A 116 7.62 19.55 10.93
N HIS A 117 7.59 18.24 10.83
CA HIS A 117 8.53 17.30 11.45
C HIS A 117 9.49 16.72 10.41
N ALA A 118 10.78 16.72 10.70
CA ALA A 118 11.82 16.23 9.79
C ALA A 118 12.10 14.74 9.99
N TYR A 119 12.21 14.02 8.89
CA TYR A 119 12.52 12.59 8.83
C TYR A 119 13.65 12.32 7.83
N ALA A 120 14.64 11.53 8.23
CA ALA A 120 15.65 11.00 7.34
C ALA A 120 15.16 9.71 6.68
N VAL A 121 15.29 9.60 5.36
CA VAL A 121 15.05 8.37 4.60
C VAL A 121 16.26 7.45 4.78
N ARG A 122 16.12 6.38 5.55
CA ARG A 122 17.22 5.46 5.86
C ARG A 122 17.32 4.31 4.85
N GLN A 123 16.19 3.75 4.46
CA GLN A 123 16.14 2.63 3.52
C GLN A 123 14.96 2.79 2.56
N VAL A 124 15.16 2.37 1.32
CA VAL A 124 14.11 2.24 0.30
C VAL A 124 14.15 0.81 -0.24
N CYS A 125 13.08 0.06 0.01
CA CYS A 125 12.85 -1.30 -0.49
C CYS A 125 11.74 -1.29 -1.54
N ALA A 126 11.55 -2.40 -2.24
CA ALA A 126 10.40 -2.60 -3.10
C ALA A 126 9.08 -2.61 -2.30
N HIS A 127 9.12 -3.07 -1.05
CA HIS A 127 7.95 -3.29 -0.19
C HIS A 127 7.76 -2.23 0.91
N ARG A 128 8.80 -1.46 1.27
CA ARG A 128 8.73 -0.42 2.31
C ARG A 128 9.72 0.72 2.09
N VAL A 129 9.46 1.85 2.75
CA VAL A 129 10.42 2.92 3.02
C VAL A 129 10.61 3.03 4.53
N VAL A 130 11.86 3.16 4.96
CA VAL A 130 12.21 3.34 6.38
C VAL A 130 12.54 4.80 6.63
N LEU A 131 11.77 5.41 7.54
CA LEU A 131 11.92 6.79 7.96
C LEU A 131 12.38 6.85 9.42
N GLU A 132 13.43 7.62 9.68
CA GLU A 132 13.91 7.90 11.04
C GLU A 132 13.57 9.34 11.41
N PRO A 133 12.82 9.59 12.50
CA PRO A 133 12.59 10.94 13.00
C PRO A 133 13.90 11.60 13.41
N GLU A 134 14.12 12.86 13.03
CA GLU A 134 15.33 13.59 13.42
C GLU A 134 15.24 14.12 14.85
N SER A 135 14.04 14.49 15.29
CA SER A 135 13.84 15.00 16.66
C SER A 135 13.77 13.88 17.70
N ALA A 136 14.30 14.12 18.89
CA ALA A 136 14.16 13.18 20.01
C ALA A 136 12.71 13.09 20.51
N GLU A 137 11.94 14.16 20.34
CA GLU A 137 10.53 14.22 20.72
C GLU A 137 9.69 13.27 19.85
N ASP A 138 9.87 13.32 18.52
CA ASP A 138 9.15 12.45 17.60
C ASP A 138 9.53 10.98 17.79
N ARG A 139 10.81 10.69 18.03
CA ARG A 139 11.25 9.34 18.39
C ARG A 139 10.56 8.81 19.65
N ALA A 140 10.49 9.65 20.68
CA ALA A 140 9.81 9.29 21.93
C ALA A 140 8.30 9.12 21.74
N ALA A 141 7.67 9.96 20.92
CA ALA A 141 6.23 9.86 20.62
C ALA A 141 5.90 8.56 19.88
N LEU A 142 6.70 8.17 18.88
CA LEU A 142 6.53 6.90 18.14
C LEU A 142 6.77 5.67 19.02
N ALA A 143 7.70 5.75 19.96
CA ALA A 143 8.04 4.66 20.88
C ALA A 143 7.14 4.60 22.11
N THR A 144 6.16 5.53 22.26
CA THR A 144 5.26 5.55 23.42
C THR A 144 4.44 4.26 23.48
N GLU A 145 4.53 3.58 24.61
CA GLU A 145 3.74 2.37 24.83
C GLU A 145 2.29 2.73 25.13
N PRO A 146 1.33 2.09 24.44
CA PRO A 146 -0.09 2.35 24.69
C PRO A 146 -0.51 1.81 26.08
N ALA A 147 -1.55 2.40 26.64
CA ALA A 147 -2.11 1.97 27.94
C ALA A 147 -2.68 0.52 27.88
N SER A 148 -3.01 0.03 26.69
CA SER A 148 -3.51 -1.34 26.47
C SER A 148 -3.05 -1.82 25.10
N LEU A 149 -2.69 -3.08 25.00
CA LEU A 149 -2.40 -3.79 23.75
C LEU A 149 -3.65 -4.43 23.14
N GLU A 150 -4.81 -4.28 23.77
CA GLU A 150 -6.06 -4.77 23.21
C GLU A 150 -6.60 -3.79 22.17
N PRO A 151 -6.91 -4.25 20.94
CA PRO A 151 -7.51 -3.40 19.92
C PRO A 151 -8.87 -2.89 20.39
N ARG A 152 -9.04 -1.58 20.42
CA ARG A 152 -10.34 -0.98 20.74
C ARG A 152 -11.19 -0.94 19.46
N GLN A 153 -12.41 -1.49 19.54
CA GLN A 153 -13.34 -1.41 18.43
C GLN A 153 -13.75 0.05 18.18
N GLY A 154 -13.49 0.54 16.96
CA GLY A 154 -13.99 1.82 16.48
C GLY A 154 -13.12 3.06 16.75
N ALA A 155 -11.97 2.95 17.40
CA ALA A 155 -11.07 4.09 17.64
C ALA A 155 -9.95 4.13 16.59
N ALA A 156 -10.11 4.98 15.57
CA ALA A 156 -9.08 5.19 14.54
C ALA A 156 -7.79 5.82 15.10
N ASP A 157 -7.89 6.56 16.21
CA ASP A 157 -6.78 7.32 16.78
C ASP A 157 -5.90 6.51 17.73
N ASP A 158 -6.40 5.37 18.25
CA ASP A 158 -5.69 4.47 19.17
C ASP A 158 -5.17 3.21 18.46
N ALA A 159 -4.97 3.26 17.14
CA ALA A 159 -4.58 2.08 16.39
C ALA A 159 -3.12 1.70 16.65
N LEU A 160 -2.90 0.50 17.20
CA LEU A 160 -1.58 -0.04 17.55
C LEU A 160 -0.61 -0.16 16.35
N CYS A 161 -1.13 -0.10 15.11
CA CYS A 161 -0.32 -0.21 13.89
C CYS A 161 0.58 1.01 13.64
N PHE A 162 0.36 2.13 14.32
CA PHE A 162 1.09 3.38 14.10
C PHE A 162 2.07 3.71 15.23
N THR A 163 2.44 2.74 16.03
CA THR A 163 3.46 2.87 17.06
C THR A 163 4.62 1.93 16.80
N THR A 164 5.82 2.36 17.18
CA THR A 164 7.03 1.57 17.12
C THR A 164 7.44 1.05 18.51
N GLY A 165 6.56 1.17 19.52
CA GLY A 165 6.79 0.70 20.88
C GLY A 165 7.15 -0.78 20.94
N PRO A 166 8.16 -1.16 21.75
CA PRO A 166 8.65 -2.54 21.79
C PRO A 166 7.58 -3.58 22.18
N ALA A 167 6.67 -3.24 23.10
CA ALA A 167 5.58 -4.13 23.49
C ALA A 167 4.58 -4.36 22.35
N VAL A 168 4.29 -3.32 21.55
CA VAL A 168 3.40 -3.43 20.40
C VAL A 168 4.04 -4.26 19.29
N ARG A 169 5.31 -4.03 18.98
CA ARG A 169 6.06 -4.86 18.00
C ARG A 169 6.09 -6.32 18.41
N LYS A 170 6.33 -6.60 19.70
CA LYS A 170 6.31 -7.96 20.25
C LYS A 170 4.91 -8.59 20.14
N ALA A 171 3.85 -7.85 20.44
CA ALA A 171 2.47 -8.33 20.30
C ALA A 171 2.12 -8.61 18.83
N ALA A 172 2.52 -7.71 17.91
CA ALA A 172 2.35 -7.90 16.48
C ALA A 172 3.04 -9.19 16.01
N ALA A 173 4.31 -9.39 16.38
CA ALA A 173 5.07 -10.58 16.01
C ALA A 173 4.44 -11.89 16.53
N GLN A 174 3.81 -11.86 17.70
CA GLN A 174 3.10 -13.02 18.28
C GLN A 174 1.80 -13.35 17.52
N GLY A 175 1.20 -12.40 16.81
CA GLY A 175 0.01 -12.62 15.99
C GLY A 175 0.28 -13.35 14.67
N PHE A 176 1.55 -13.53 14.30
CA PHE A 176 1.97 -14.22 13.09
C PHE A 176 2.57 -15.61 13.42
N PRO A 177 2.67 -16.50 12.42
CA PRO A 177 3.33 -17.79 12.60
C PRO A 177 4.81 -17.59 12.99
N ALA A 178 5.45 -18.64 13.50
CA ALA A 178 6.88 -18.61 13.81
C ALA A 178 7.71 -18.42 12.53
N LYS A 179 8.96 -17.97 12.69
CA LYS A 179 9.90 -17.85 11.57
C LYS A 179 10.07 -19.19 10.85
N GLY A 180 9.99 -19.17 9.55
CA GLY A 180 10.01 -20.34 8.68
C GLY A 180 8.65 -21.01 8.49
N ASP A 181 7.65 -20.69 9.32
CA ASP A 181 6.29 -21.19 9.15
C ASP A 181 5.50 -20.33 8.15
N THR A 182 4.37 -20.87 7.67
CA THR A 182 3.56 -20.23 6.65
C THR A 182 2.25 -19.69 7.19
N LEU A 183 1.87 -18.50 6.70
CA LEU A 183 0.54 -17.91 6.79
C LEU A 183 -0.19 -18.13 5.47
N ALA A 184 -1.42 -18.62 5.50
CA ALA A 184 -2.27 -18.74 4.33
C ALA A 184 -3.37 -17.68 4.34
N LEU A 185 -3.35 -16.79 3.36
CA LEU A 185 -4.38 -15.79 3.12
C LEU A 185 -5.34 -16.32 2.05
N LEU A 186 -6.63 -16.42 2.38
CA LEU A 186 -7.64 -16.99 1.48
C LEU A 186 -8.09 -15.98 0.43
N ALA A 187 -8.12 -16.39 -0.84
CA ALA A 187 -8.53 -15.55 -1.97
C ALA A 187 -10.05 -15.34 -2.09
N ASN A 188 -10.85 -15.95 -1.22
CA ASN A 188 -12.31 -15.90 -1.27
C ASN A 188 -12.94 -14.79 -0.39
N GLY A 189 -12.19 -13.71 -0.13
CA GLY A 189 -12.66 -12.59 0.70
C GLY A 189 -12.47 -12.78 2.21
N GLY A 190 -11.69 -13.78 2.63
CA GLY A 190 -11.31 -13.96 4.02
C GLY A 190 -10.48 -12.79 4.54
N VAL A 191 -10.80 -12.30 5.74
CA VAL A 191 -10.04 -11.26 6.43
C VAL A 191 -9.23 -11.90 7.53
N GLN A 192 -7.90 -11.84 7.44
CA GLN A 192 -7.02 -12.23 8.52
C GLN A 192 -6.83 -11.04 9.46
N ARG A 193 -7.26 -11.18 10.71
CA ARG A 193 -7.14 -10.14 11.75
C ARG A 193 -6.01 -10.47 12.71
N PHE A 194 -5.26 -9.45 13.08
CA PHE A 194 -4.10 -9.54 13.98
C PHE A 194 -4.31 -8.73 15.26
N PRO A 195 -3.55 -9.04 16.34
CA PRO A 195 -3.70 -8.40 17.65
C PRO A 195 -3.56 -6.88 17.64
N THR A 196 -2.78 -6.30 16.73
CA THR A 196 -2.59 -4.85 16.57
C THR A 196 -3.78 -4.13 15.92
N GLY A 197 -4.86 -4.84 15.57
CA GLY A 197 -5.97 -4.29 14.81
C GLY A 197 -5.74 -4.29 13.30
N LEU A 198 -4.57 -4.76 12.83
CA LEU A 198 -4.29 -4.95 11.42
C LEU A 198 -5.24 -6.00 10.83
N SER A 199 -5.76 -5.72 9.66
CA SER A 199 -6.56 -6.65 8.86
C SER A 199 -5.87 -6.82 7.51
N VAL A 200 -5.61 -8.08 7.11
CA VAL A 200 -4.98 -8.40 5.82
C VAL A 200 -5.95 -9.20 4.97
N THR A 201 -6.06 -8.85 3.70
CA THR A 201 -6.92 -9.50 2.71
C THR A 201 -6.16 -9.77 1.42
N VAL A 202 -6.61 -10.76 0.67
CA VAL A 202 -6.22 -10.95 -0.72
C VAL A 202 -7.20 -10.16 -1.58
N ALA A 203 -6.74 -9.13 -2.27
CA ALA A 203 -7.56 -8.30 -3.14
C ALA A 203 -7.93 -9.04 -4.43
N TYR A 204 -6.95 -9.71 -5.03
CA TYR A 204 -7.12 -10.55 -6.22
C TYR A 204 -6.00 -11.60 -6.32
N VAL A 205 -6.24 -12.62 -7.13
CA VAL A 205 -5.22 -13.54 -7.63
C VAL A 205 -5.43 -13.71 -9.13
N HIS A 206 -4.36 -13.59 -9.89
CA HIS A 206 -4.31 -13.87 -11.32
C HIS A 206 -3.43 -15.09 -11.58
N PRO A 207 -3.99 -16.32 -11.61
CA PRO A 207 -3.21 -17.53 -11.78
C PRO A 207 -2.44 -17.57 -13.10
N ASP A 208 -3.01 -16.98 -14.17
CA ASP A 208 -2.42 -16.97 -15.51
C ASP A 208 -1.11 -16.17 -15.58
N THR A 209 -1.02 -15.08 -14.81
CA THR A 209 0.18 -14.24 -14.72
C THR A 209 1.05 -14.57 -13.50
N GLY A 210 0.55 -15.41 -12.59
CA GLY A 210 1.21 -15.74 -11.33
C GLY A 210 1.36 -14.53 -10.41
N THR A 211 0.34 -13.64 -10.38
CA THR A 211 0.34 -12.43 -9.56
C THR A 211 -0.85 -12.39 -8.59
N ALA A 212 -0.68 -11.64 -7.52
CA ALA A 212 -1.76 -11.37 -6.56
C ALA A 212 -1.66 -9.94 -6.00
N GLY A 213 -2.80 -9.40 -5.55
CA GLY A 213 -2.89 -8.19 -4.75
C GLY A 213 -3.13 -8.51 -3.30
N LEU A 214 -2.41 -7.83 -2.40
CA LEU A 214 -2.57 -7.94 -0.95
C LEU A 214 -2.83 -6.58 -0.35
N ASP A 215 -3.93 -6.44 0.40
CA ASP A 215 -4.27 -5.22 1.12
C ASP A 215 -4.15 -5.44 2.62
N ALA A 216 -3.60 -4.43 3.31
CA ALA A 216 -3.61 -4.37 4.75
C ALA A 216 -4.19 -3.04 5.22
N ASN A 217 -5.10 -3.12 6.21
CA ASN A 217 -5.77 -1.96 6.76
C ASN A 217 -5.63 -1.93 8.27
N CYS A 218 -5.40 -0.74 8.81
CA CYS A 218 -5.39 -0.49 10.24
C CYS A 218 -6.46 0.56 10.57
N ALA A 219 -7.49 0.15 11.29
CA ALA A 219 -8.70 0.93 11.46
C ALA A 219 -9.32 1.28 10.08
N THR A 220 -9.24 2.53 9.64
CA THR A 220 -9.73 2.97 8.33
C THR A 220 -8.61 3.39 7.37
N VAL A 221 -7.36 3.24 7.78
CA VAL A 221 -6.20 3.65 7.00
C VAL A 221 -5.64 2.44 6.25
N PRO A 222 -5.51 2.49 4.92
CA PRO A 222 -4.73 1.52 4.17
C PRO A 222 -3.26 1.63 4.58
N VAL A 223 -2.69 0.58 5.18
CA VAL A 223 -1.30 0.59 5.64
C VAL A 223 -0.36 -0.18 4.71
N ALA A 224 -0.92 -0.98 3.80
CA ALA A 224 -0.21 -1.57 2.67
C ALA A 224 -1.19 -1.88 1.53
N GLY A 225 -0.70 -1.76 0.28
CA GLY A 225 -1.38 -2.21 -0.93
C GLY A 225 -0.32 -2.76 -1.89
N TYR A 226 -0.06 -4.05 -1.79
CA TYR A 226 0.92 -4.71 -2.65
C TYR A 226 0.23 -5.20 -3.91
N GLU A 227 0.52 -4.56 -5.03
CA GLU A 227 0.01 -4.94 -6.34
C GLU A 227 0.98 -5.89 -7.05
N ASP A 228 0.43 -6.87 -7.77
CA ASP A 228 1.16 -7.81 -8.63
C ASP A 228 2.33 -8.53 -7.96
N VAL A 229 2.18 -8.85 -6.67
CA VAL A 229 3.19 -9.67 -5.98
C VAL A 229 3.27 -11.06 -6.60
N ARG A 230 4.48 -11.62 -6.61
CA ARG A 230 4.80 -12.94 -7.19
C ARG A 230 5.54 -13.80 -6.18
N THR A 231 5.59 -15.08 -6.44
CA THR A 231 6.44 -16.00 -5.66
C THR A 231 7.88 -15.49 -5.62
N GLY A 232 8.46 -15.44 -4.41
CA GLY A 232 9.78 -14.91 -4.11
C GLY A 232 9.80 -13.40 -3.78
N ASP A 233 8.70 -12.68 -3.92
CA ASP A 233 8.63 -11.28 -3.50
C ASP A 233 8.52 -11.19 -1.97
N THR A 234 9.08 -10.12 -1.41
CA THR A 234 8.97 -9.80 0.02
C THR A 234 7.82 -8.83 0.23
N VAL A 235 7.01 -9.10 1.26
CA VAL A 235 5.98 -8.21 1.80
C VAL A 235 6.17 -8.06 3.30
N GLU A 236 5.65 -7.00 3.88
CA GLU A 236 5.74 -6.75 5.32
C GLU A 236 4.37 -6.42 5.90
N PHE A 237 4.08 -6.93 7.09
CA PHE A 237 2.90 -6.59 7.86
C PHE A 237 3.28 -6.39 9.32
N ALA A 238 3.01 -5.21 9.86
CA ALA A 238 3.29 -4.84 11.26
C ALA A 238 4.74 -5.10 11.72
N GLY A 239 5.71 -4.81 10.85
CA GLY A 239 7.14 -5.01 11.13
C GLY A 239 7.63 -6.45 11.00
N VAL A 240 6.80 -7.36 10.49
CA VAL A 240 7.16 -8.76 10.21
C VAL A 240 7.23 -8.97 8.71
N GLU A 241 8.37 -9.44 8.22
CA GLU A 241 8.59 -9.73 6.80
C GLU A 241 8.22 -11.17 6.45
N PHE A 242 7.68 -11.29 5.25
CA PHE A 242 7.29 -12.57 4.66
C PHE A 242 7.79 -12.63 3.21
N GLU A 243 8.15 -13.83 2.78
CA GLU A 243 8.31 -14.18 1.38
C GLU A 243 7.00 -14.76 0.85
N VAL A 244 6.58 -14.34 -0.33
CA VAL A 244 5.46 -14.95 -1.05
C VAL A 244 5.91 -16.34 -1.53
N ALA A 245 5.50 -17.39 -0.83
CA ALA A 245 5.93 -18.75 -1.09
C ALA A 245 5.18 -19.42 -2.25
N THR A 246 3.85 -19.26 -2.30
CA THR A 246 3.02 -19.80 -3.38
C THR A 246 1.76 -18.96 -3.60
N LEU A 247 1.33 -18.92 -4.87
CA LEU A 247 0.08 -18.32 -5.31
C LEU A 247 -0.80 -19.39 -5.96
N THR A 248 -2.05 -19.49 -5.52
CA THR A 248 -3.06 -20.36 -6.10
C THR A 248 -4.36 -19.61 -6.27
N ASP A 249 -5.29 -20.13 -7.04
CA ASP A 249 -6.66 -19.61 -7.17
C ASP A 249 -7.41 -19.47 -5.83
N LYS A 250 -6.95 -20.17 -4.78
CA LYS A 250 -7.61 -20.26 -3.47
C LYS A 250 -6.91 -19.50 -2.37
N ALA A 251 -5.60 -19.30 -2.48
CA ALA A 251 -4.81 -18.70 -1.40
C ALA A 251 -3.45 -18.16 -1.87
N VAL A 252 -2.98 -17.14 -1.16
CA VAL A 252 -1.59 -16.68 -1.14
C VAL A 252 -0.94 -17.24 0.12
N ARG A 253 0.17 -17.96 -0.01
CA ARG A 253 0.95 -18.47 1.11
C ARG A 253 2.19 -17.63 1.30
N LEU A 254 2.37 -17.16 2.53
CA LEU A 254 3.48 -16.31 2.95
C LEU A 254 4.33 -17.07 3.95
N THR A 255 5.64 -17.14 3.74
CA THR A 255 6.60 -17.72 4.72
C THR A 255 7.24 -16.59 5.50
N ARG A 256 7.14 -16.60 6.84
CA ARG A 256 7.79 -15.60 7.69
C ARG A 256 9.31 -15.72 7.61
N THR A 257 9.99 -14.60 7.34
CA THR A 257 11.47 -14.54 7.16
C THR A 257 12.18 -13.87 8.33
N THR A 258 11.53 -12.98 9.07
CA THR A 258 12.10 -12.29 10.25
C THR A 258 11.68 -12.92 11.58
N ASP A 259 12.46 -12.66 12.62
CA ASP A 259 12.21 -13.11 14.00
C ASP A 259 11.07 -12.35 14.67
#